data_857f96e4ebcda82ede6b0d3c856e4cef
#
_entry.id   857f96e4ebcda82ede6b0d3c856e4cef
#
_cell.length_a   1.000
_cell.length_b   1.000
_cell.length_c   1.000
_cell.angle_alpha   90.00
_cell.angle_beta   90.00
_cell.angle_gamma   90.00
#
_symmetry.space_group_name_H-M   'P 1'
#
loop_
_entity.id
_entity.type
_entity.pdbx_description
1 polymer ?
#
loop_
_entity_poly.entity_id
_entity_poly.type
_entity_poly.pdbx_seq_one_letter_code
_entity_poly.pdbx_strand_id
1 'polypeptide(L)'
;MSKLLKLFSIVAAFALILVGCSSTTNSGASNSGNKTKIVTSVNFYAEVAKSIAGDKAEVSSIISSTSVDPHDFEPTAQDAKNVADANIAILNGGGYDSWFEKLTANSKDIKKIDGAKLLGLKDGENEHIWYNPEVMSKVADELTKVLSEKDSSNKDFYEKNRDNYKKELSKITDKINSLKDKANGKYVLTTEPVFEYAVDSLGCKTTDQVKKLAQATEEGNDPAPQDLKTIQEQIKSKQISLIVNNVQTTNKTIEDLISLAEQNKVPVLNVTETQPDGKTYIEWMLEQYNKLEEILNGGSGEKAYHVEGAEEGHSHDHGHEGHSHEGHNHDHKDHDDEKEHKH
;
A
#
# COMPACT_ATOMS: atom_id res chain seq x y z
N MET A 1 -62.61 60.48 -19.50
CA MET A 1 -62.81 59.04 -19.42
C MET A 1 -61.84 58.23 -20.31
N SER A 2 -60.72 58.79 -20.78
CA SER A 2 -59.84 58.06 -21.74
C SER A 2 -58.44 57.66 -21.21
N LYS A 3 -58.05 58.12 -20.08
CA LYS A 3 -56.74 57.80 -19.50
C LYS A 3 -56.73 56.60 -18.51
N LEU A 4 -57.86 56.35 -17.85
CA LEU A 4 -57.99 55.19 -16.96
C LEU A 4 -58.22 53.87 -17.70
N LEU A 5 -58.84 53.90 -18.90
CA LEU A 5 -59.05 52.69 -19.69
C LEU A 5 -57.77 52.17 -20.35
N LYS A 6 -56.79 53.06 -20.61
CA LYS A 6 -55.49 52.65 -21.15
C LYS A 6 -54.57 52.02 -20.12
N LEU A 7 -54.69 52.39 -18.85
CA LEU A 7 -53.90 51.77 -17.78
C LEU A 7 -54.38 50.38 -17.46
N PHE A 8 -55.69 50.10 -17.56
CA PHE A 8 -56.23 48.76 -17.30
C PHE A 8 -55.89 47.75 -18.42
N SER A 9 -55.70 48.18 -19.66
CA SER A 9 -55.30 47.32 -20.78
C SER A 9 -53.81 46.91 -20.71
N ILE A 10 -52.95 47.73 -20.11
CA ILE A 10 -51.53 47.41 -19.98
C ILE A 10 -51.28 46.43 -18.81
N VAL A 11 -52.07 46.51 -17.76
CA VAL A 11 -51.99 45.58 -16.60
C VAL A 11 -52.56 44.18 -16.94
N ALA A 12 -53.59 44.13 -17.81
CA ALA A 12 -54.14 42.84 -18.27
C ALA A 12 -53.22 42.11 -19.29
N ALA A 13 -52.40 42.86 -20.08
CA ALA A 13 -51.43 42.25 -20.99
C ALA A 13 -50.20 41.70 -20.28
N PHE A 14 -49.82 42.22 -19.08
CA PHE A 14 -48.69 41.74 -18.31
C PHE A 14 -49.03 40.53 -17.44
N ALA A 15 -50.30 40.25 -17.17
CA ALA A 15 -50.77 39.10 -16.37
C ALA A 15 -50.86 37.80 -17.22
N LEU A 16 -50.77 37.87 -18.55
CA LEU A 16 -50.87 36.72 -19.45
C LEU A 16 -49.50 36.14 -19.90
N ILE A 17 -48.38 36.74 -19.45
CA ILE A 17 -47.02 36.25 -19.80
C ILE A 17 -46.45 35.35 -18.71
N LEU A 18 -47.13 35.17 -17.54
CA LEU A 18 -46.66 34.35 -16.42
C LEU A 18 -47.21 32.90 -16.41
N VAL A 19 -47.90 32.43 -17.42
CA VAL A 19 -48.49 31.09 -17.47
C VAL A 19 -47.84 30.21 -18.58
N GLY A 20 -46.64 30.54 -19.03
CA GLY A 20 -46.01 29.83 -20.15
C GLY A 20 -44.58 29.39 -19.89
N CYS A 21 -44.21 28.83 -18.72
CA CYS A 21 -42.99 28.06 -18.51
C CYS A 21 -43.16 27.10 -17.33
N SER A 22 -44.11 26.19 -17.47
CA SER A 22 -43.98 24.90 -16.77
C SER A 22 -43.20 23.97 -17.73
N SER A 23 -41.94 24.31 -17.97
CA SER A 23 -40.96 23.32 -18.35
C SER A 23 -40.92 22.34 -17.18
N THR A 24 -41.44 21.18 -17.38
CA THR A 24 -41.14 19.99 -16.63
C THR A 24 -39.67 19.77 -16.79
N THR A 25 -38.82 20.53 -16.06
CA THR A 25 -37.52 20.04 -15.68
C THR A 25 -37.84 18.83 -14.83
N ASN A 26 -37.73 17.70 -15.47
CA ASN A 26 -37.51 16.44 -14.82
C ASN A 26 -36.17 16.60 -14.12
N SER A 27 -36.16 17.39 -13.02
CA SER A 27 -35.15 17.34 -11.99
C SER A 27 -35.27 15.92 -11.48
N GLY A 28 -34.51 15.02 -12.12
CA GLY A 28 -34.17 13.80 -11.46
C GLY A 28 -33.73 14.22 -10.06
N ALA A 29 -34.58 14.00 -9.09
CA ALA A 29 -34.20 14.07 -7.72
C ALA A 29 -32.97 13.17 -7.64
N SER A 30 -31.78 13.78 -7.67
CA SER A 30 -30.60 13.13 -7.16
C SER A 30 -31.00 12.81 -5.72
N ASN A 31 -31.34 11.55 -5.55
CA ASN A 31 -31.62 10.98 -4.24
C ASN A 31 -30.29 11.20 -3.48
N SER A 32 -30.23 12.28 -2.72
CA SER A 32 -29.17 12.56 -1.74
C SER A 32 -29.38 11.60 -0.55
N GLY A 33 -29.73 10.35 -0.86
CA GLY A 33 -29.61 9.24 0.02
C GLY A 33 -28.11 9.09 0.32
N ASN A 34 -27.82 8.95 1.58
CA ASN A 34 -26.47 8.80 2.12
C ASN A 34 -25.71 7.77 1.28
N LYS A 35 -24.76 8.24 0.40
CA LYS A 35 -24.00 7.35 -0.46
C LYS A 35 -23.28 6.30 0.39
N THR A 36 -23.17 5.08 -0.12
CA THR A 36 -22.36 4.06 0.54
C THR A 36 -20.94 4.57 0.72
N LYS A 37 -20.43 4.56 1.94
CA LYS A 37 -19.06 4.94 2.26
C LYS A 37 -18.19 3.69 2.35
N ILE A 38 -17.11 3.70 1.57
CA ILE A 38 -16.11 2.64 1.53
C ILE A 38 -14.80 3.21 2.03
N VAL A 39 -14.21 2.57 3.02
CA VAL A 39 -12.87 2.90 3.52
C VAL A 39 -11.93 1.72 3.27
N THR A 40 -10.71 2.00 2.84
CA THR A 40 -9.69 0.98 2.60
C THR A 40 -8.45 1.25 3.43
N SER A 41 -7.72 0.22 3.80
CA SER A 41 -6.44 0.37 4.48
C SER A 41 -5.44 1.12 3.60
N VAL A 42 -5.27 0.68 2.36
CA VAL A 42 -4.29 1.20 1.40
C VAL A 42 -4.94 1.58 0.06
N ASN A 43 -4.23 2.42 -0.71
CA ASN A 43 -4.74 3.11 -1.89
C ASN A 43 -5.13 2.20 -3.07
N PHE A 44 -4.42 1.08 -3.29
CA PHE A 44 -4.75 0.17 -4.40
C PHE A 44 -6.09 -0.55 -4.19
N TYR A 45 -6.55 -0.78 -2.96
CA TYR A 45 -7.91 -1.25 -2.70
C TYR A 45 -8.95 -0.15 -2.92
N ALA A 46 -8.60 1.12 -2.66
CA ALA A 46 -9.49 2.23 -2.98
C ALA A 46 -9.70 2.38 -4.49
N GLU A 47 -8.69 2.07 -5.30
CA GLU A 47 -8.84 2.06 -6.76
C GLU A 47 -9.82 0.98 -7.21
N VAL A 48 -9.70 -0.26 -6.71
CA VAL A 48 -10.69 -1.32 -6.98
C VAL A 48 -12.09 -0.83 -6.62
N ALA A 49 -12.24 -0.26 -5.41
CA ALA A 49 -13.52 0.23 -4.93
C ALA A 49 -14.11 1.33 -5.84
N LYS A 50 -13.30 2.29 -6.26
CA LYS A 50 -13.71 3.36 -7.19
C LYS A 50 -14.09 2.80 -8.56
N SER A 51 -13.31 1.83 -9.05
CA SER A 51 -13.58 1.18 -10.34
C SER A 51 -14.92 0.45 -10.37
N ILE A 52 -15.30 -0.22 -9.28
CA ILE A 52 -16.56 -0.97 -9.20
C ILE A 52 -17.73 -0.05 -8.87
N ALA A 53 -17.59 0.80 -7.84
CA ALA A 53 -18.68 1.61 -7.33
C ALA A 53 -18.99 2.84 -8.19
N GLY A 54 -18.01 3.36 -8.92
CA GLY A 54 -18.14 4.59 -9.71
C GLY A 54 -18.62 5.74 -8.84
N ASP A 55 -19.65 6.45 -9.29
CA ASP A 55 -20.27 7.60 -8.60
C ASP A 55 -21.28 7.18 -7.51
N LYS A 56 -21.54 5.89 -7.33
CA LYS A 56 -22.56 5.36 -6.39
C LYS A 56 -22.06 5.25 -4.94
N ALA A 57 -20.75 5.35 -4.71
CA ALA A 57 -20.16 5.33 -3.38
C ALA A 57 -19.14 6.47 -3.18
N GLU A 58 -18.88 6.79 -1.91
CA GLU A 58 -17.73 7.60 -1.50
C GLU A 58 -16.62 6.67 -1.06
N VAL A 59 -15.44 6.79 -1.67
CA VAL A 59 -14.30 5.90 -1.41
C VAL A 59 -13.13 6.70 -0.87
N SER A 60 -12.61 6.27 0.27
CA SER A 60 -11.40 6.83 0.89
C SER A 60 -10.41 5.73 1.23
N SER A 61 -9.13 6.08 1.28
CA SER A 61 -8.05 5.24 1.78
C SER A 61 -7.42 5.88 3.00
N ILE A 62 -6.98 5.09 3.98
CA ILE A 62 -6.23 5.60 5.13
C ILE A 62 -4.80 5.91 4.69
N ILE A 63 -4.08 4.92 4.18
CA ILE A 63 -2.75 5.15 3.59
C ILE A 63 -2.93 5.42 2.10
N SER A 64 -2.39 6.58 1.66
CA SER A 64 -2.49 7.03 0.27
C SER A 64 -1.15 7.48 -0.33
N SER A 65 -0.04 7.36 0.39
CA SER A 65 1.29 7.81 -0.03
C SER A 65 2.32 6.67 0.09
N THR A 66 3.29 6.63 -0.81
CA THR A 66 4.44 5.72 -0.75
C THR A 66 5.47 6.09 0.31
N SER A 67 5.35 7.26 0.94
CA SER A 67 6.21 7.68 2.05
C SER A 67 5.82 7.08 3.40
N VAL A 68 4.75 6.30 3.46
CA VAL A 68 4.24 5.68 4.68
C VAL A 68 4.47 4.18 4.61
N ASP A 69 5.17 3.64 5.60
CA ASP A 69 5.28 2.20 5.80
C ASP A 69 3.98 1.68 6.44
N PRO A 70 3.26 0.76 5.79
CA PRO A 70 2.01 0.24 6.33
C PRO A 70 2.18 -0.65 7.56
N HIS A 71 3.35 -1.27 7.78
CA HIS A 71 3.62 -2.12 8.95
C HIS A 71 3.75 -1.29 10.22
N ASP A 72 4.36 -0.09 10.13
CA ASP A 72 4.62 0.81 11.25
C ASP A 72 3.55 1.92 11.40
N PHE A 73 2.48 1.86 10.61
CA PHE A 73 1.45 2.91 10.60
C PHE A 73 0.66 2.96 11.91
N GLU A 74 0.65 4.13 12.54
CA GLU A 74 -0.18 4.44 13.71
C GLU A 74 -1.39 5.28 13.32
N PRO A 75 -2.64 4.73 13.44
CA PRO A 75 -3.84 5.45 13.03
C PRO A 75 -4.17 6.62 13.94
N THR A 76 -4.63 7.71 13.34
CA THR A 76 -5.10 8.90 14.04
C THR A 76 -6.55 8.78 14.53
N ALA A 77 -7.00 9.70 15.38
CA ALA A 77 -8.41 9.79 15.76
C ALA A 77 -9.33 10.09 14.55
N GLN A 78 -8.80 10.77 13.51
CA GLN A 78 -9.56 11.02 12.29
C GLN A 78 -9.73 9.73 11.47
N ASP A 79 -8.73 8.86 11.43
CA ASP A 79 -8.81 7.56 10.76
C ASP A 79 -9.84 6.66 11.44
N ALA A 80 -9.82 6.63 12.78
CA ALA A 80 -10.83 5.93 13.56
C ALA A 80 -12.26 6.42 13.25
N LYS A 81 -12.45 7.74 13.09
CA LYS A 81 -13.73 8.33 12.71
C LYS A 81 -14.13 7.94 11.28
N ASN A 82 -13.20 8.02 10.33
CA ASN A 82 -13.45 7.63 8.93
C ASN A 82 -13.92 6.17 8.84
N VAL A 83 -13.30 5.28 9.62
CA VAL A 83 -13.68 3.86 9.69
C VAL A 83 -15.04 3.69 10.35
N ALA A 84 -15.33 4.42 11.45
CA ALA A 84 -16.61 4.33 12.16
C ALA A 84 -17.81 4.81 11.31
N ASP A 85 -17.57 5.77 10.40
CA ASP A 85 -18.59 6.32 9.49
C ASP A 85 -18.79 5.48 8.22
N ALA A 86 -17.95 4.45 7.99
CA ALA A 86 -17.98 3.65 6.78
C ALA A 86 -19.00 2.49 6.83
N ASN A 87 -19.51 2.12 5.67
CA ASN A 87 -20.40 0.97 5.50
C ASN A 87 -19.66 -0.30 5.09
N ILE A 88 -18.54 -0.12 4.36
CA ILE A 88 -17.70 -1.19 3.84
C ILE A 88 -16.25 -0.84 4.16
N ALA A 89 -15.49 -1.80 4.67
CA ALA A 89 -14.06 -1.72 4.85
C ALA A 89 -13.38 -2.77 3.97
N ILE A 90 -12.33 -2.37 3.24
CA ILE A 90 -11.50 -3.28 2.47
C ILE A 90 -10.10 -3.25 3.05
N LEU A 91 -9.58 -4.39 3.41
CA LEU A 91 -8.26 -4.57 4.02
C LEU A 91 -7.47 -5.65 3.29
N ASN A 92 -6.15 -5.56 3.43
CA ASN A 92 -5.26 -6.59 2.93
C ASN A 92 -5.43 -7.88 3.74
N GLY A 93 -5.40 -7.79 5.06
CA GLY A 93 -5.39 -8.93 5.97
C GLY A 93 -4.02 -9.62 6.03
N GLY A 94 -4.00 -10.82 6.61
CA GLY A 94 -2.77 -11.61 6.72
C GLY A 94 -1.74 -11.07 7.71
N GLY A 95 -2.07 -10.03 8.47
CA GLY A 95 -1.13 -9.36 9.38
C GLY A 95 -0.68 -7.98 8.91
N TYR A 96 -0.71 -7.72 7.60
CA TYR A 96 -0.20 -6.50 6.97
C TYR A 96 -0.79 -5.20 7.53
N ASP A 97 -2.09 -5.13 7.68
CA ASP A 97 -2.83 -3.95 8.16
C ASP A 97 -3.59 -4.24 9.46
N SER A 98 -2.92 -4.88 10.43
CA SER A 98 -3.47 -5.24 11.74
C SER A 98 -4.05 -4.04 12.51
N TRP A 99 -3.49 -2.84 12.32
CA TRP A 99 -4.02 -1.59 12.87
C TRP A 99 -5.42 -1.28 12.30
N PHE A 100 -5.66 -1.56 11.03
CA PHE A 100 -6.96 -1.35 10.39
C PHE A 100 -8.00 -2.38 10.86
N GLU A 101 -7.58 -3.64 11.07
CA GLU A 101 -8.43 -4.66 11.69
C GLU A 101 -8.90 -4.23 13.07
N LYS A 102 -8.01 -3.64 13.90
CA LYS A 102 -8.35 -3.10 15.23
C LYS A 102 -9.35 -1.95 15.14
N LEU A 103 -9.18 -1.01 14.19
CA LEU A 103 -10.15 0.07 13.97
C LEU A 103 -11.53 -0.47 13.60
N THR A 104 -11.59 -1.45 12.71
CA THR A 104 -12.86 -2.04 12.24
C THR A 104 -13.51 -2.99 13.25
N ALA A 105 -12.77 -3.48 14.26
CA ALA A 105 -13.30 -4.42 15.26
C ALA A 105 -14.46 -3.83 16.09
N ASN A 106 -14.43 -2.53 16.33
CA ASN A 106 -15.45 -1.83 17.12
C ASN A 106 -16.70 -1.42 16.30
N SER A 107 -16.67 -1.57 14.98
CA SER A 107 -17.78 -1.18 14.08
C SER A 107 -18.63 -2.40 13.73
N LYS A 108 -19.75 -2.59 14.47
CA LYS A 108 -20.60 -3.80 14.36
C LYS A 108 -21.29 -3.94 13.01
N ASP A 109 -21.57 -2.85 12.32
CA ASP A 109 -22.38 -2.82 11.10
C ASP A 109 -21.53 -2.67 9.82
N ILE A 110 -20.21 -2.57 9.95
CA ILE A 110 -19.30 -2.44 8.82
C ILE A 110 -19.10 -3.80 8.14
N LYS A 111 -19.31 -3.86 6.83
CA LYS A 111 -19.02 -5.06 6.05
C LYS A 111 -17.54 -5.08 5.70
N LYS A 112 -16.83 -6.12 6.14
CA LYS A 112 -15.39 -6.28 5.87
C LYS A 112 -15.17 -7.17 4.65
N ILE A 113 -14.25 -6.72 3.77
CA ILE A 113 -13.70 -7.48 2.65
C ILE A 113 -12.21 -7.61 2.93
N ASP A 114 -11.74 -8.81 3.13
CA ASP A 114 -10.38 -9.15 3.56
C ASP A 114 -9.72 -9.95 2.44
N GLY A 115 -8.72 -9.33 1.80
CA GLY A 115 -8.02 -9.90 0.65
C GLY A 115 -7.34 -11.23 0.95
N ALA A 116 -6.67 -11.32 2.10
CA ALA A 116 -5.98 -12.53 2.55
C ALA A 116 -6.98 -13.69 2.75
N LYS A 117 -8.13 -13.43 3.37
CA LYS A 117 -9.20 -14.45 3.53
C LYS A 117 -9.80 -14.87 2.20
N LEU A 118 -9.95 -13.96 1.24
CA LEU A 118 -10.44 -14.29 -0.10
C LEU A 118 -9.47 -15.20 -0.86
N LEU A 119 -8.17 -15.10 -0.60
CA LEU A 119 -7.15 -16.01 -1.13
C LEU A 119 -7.04 -17.32 -0.35
N GLY A 120 -7.57 -17.37 0.87
CA GLY A 120 -7.40 -18.50 1.77
C GLY A 120 -6.03 -18.53 2.44
N LEU A 121 -5.40 -17.37 2.61
CA LEU A 121 -4.11 -17.21 3.28
C LEU A 121 -4.20 -17.68 4.73
N LYS A 122 -3.18 -18.38 5.19
CA LYS A 122 -3.04 -18.84 6.57
C LYS A 122 -2.16 -17.90 7.36
N ASP A 123 -2.29 -17.96 8.68
CA ASP A 123 -1.45 -17.17 9.58
C ASP A 123 0.04 -17.47 9.36
N GLY A 124 0.84 -16.41 9.18
CA GLY A 124 2.28 -16.49 8.94
C GLY A 124 2.68 -16.80 7.50
N GLU A 125 1.73 -16.85 6.54
CA GLU A 125 2.06 -16.81 5.12
C GLU A 125 2.25 -15.36 4.68
N ASN A 126 3.02 -15.16 3.59
CA ASN A 126 3.38 -13.84 3.07
C ASN A 126 2.15 -12.99 2.76
N GLU A 127 2.03 -11.85 3.40
CA GLU A 127 0.92 -10.91 3.31
C GLU A 127 0.96 -9.96 2.12
N HIS A 128 2.02 -9.93 1.33
CA HIS A 128 2.18 -9.04 0.18
C HIS A 128 1.36 -9.50 -1.03
N ILE A 129 0.08 -9.78 -0.78
CA ILE A 129 -0.84 -10.46 -1.70
C ILE A 129 -1.22 -9.64 -2.93
N TRP A 130 -0.98 -8.33 -2.94
CA TRP A 130 -1.29 -7.50 -4.13
C TRP A 130 -0.42 -7.85 -5.34
N TYR A 131 0.69 -8.57 -5.15
CA TYR A 131 1.47 -9.17 -6.24
C TYR A 131 0.92 -10.53 -6.71
N ASN A 132 -0.05 -11.11 -5.99
CA ASN A 132 -0.77 -12.29 -6.47
C ASN A 132 -1.81 -11.86 -7.53
N PRO A 133 -1.76 -12.42 -8.76
CA PRO A 133 -2.61 -11.96 -9.87
C PRO A 133 -4.12 -12.20 -9.64
N GLU A 134 -4.51 -12.98 -8.63
CA GLU A 134 -5.91 -13.30 -8.35
C GLU A 134 -6.59 -12.33 -7.37
N VAL A 135 -5.83 -11.67 -6.46
CA VAL A 135 -6.43 -10.97 -5.32
C VAL A 135 -7.38 -9.86 -5.73
N MET A 136 -6.96 -8.99 -6.66
CA MET A 136 -7.79 -7.84 -7.07
C MET A 136 -9.07 -8.28 -7.78
N SER A 137 -9.01 -9.40 -8.51
CA SER A 137 -10.20 -10.01 -9.12
C SER A 137 -11.18 -10.52 -8.07
N LYS A 138 -10.68 -11.20 -7.02
CA LYS A 138 -11.51 -11.71 -5.91
C LYS A 138 -12.12 -10.56 -5.08
N VAL A 139 -11.34 -9.52 -4.80
CA VAL A 139 -11.84 -8.31 -4.12
C VAL A 139 -12.93 -7.62 -4.94
N ALA A 140 -12.73 -7.48 -6.26
CA ALA A 140 -13.74 -6.91 -7.15
C ALA A 140 -15.03 -7.72 -7.19
N ASP A 141 -14.95 -9.06 -7.20
CA ASP A 141 -16.12 -9.94 -7.17
C ASP A 141 -16.88 -9.81 -5.85
N GLU A 142 -16.21 -9.86 -4.69
CA GLU A 142 -16.87 -9.74 -3.38
C GLU A 142 -17.45 -8.35 -3.17
N LEU A 143 -16.74 -7.28 -3.57
CA LEU A 143 -17.25 -5.91 -3.48
C LEU A 143 -18.50 -5.73 -4.35
N THR A 144 -18.51 -6.26 -5.57
CA THR A 144 -19.68 -6.22 -6.46
C THR A 144 -20.88 -6.88 -5.81
N LYS A 145 -20.70 -8.04 -5.21
CA LYS A 145 -21.75 -8.76 -4.46
C LYS A 145 -22.30 -7.90 -3.33
N VAL A 146 -21.41 -7.38 -2.47
CA VAL A 146 -21.79 -6.55 -1.30
C VAL A 146 -22.55 -5.29 -1.74
N LEU A 147 -22.08 -4.58 -2.79
CA LEU A 147 -22.76 -3.40 -3.32
C LEU A 147 -24.12 -3.75 -3.92
N SER A 148 -24.23 -4.86 -4.65
CA SER A 148 -25.48 -5.32 -5.27
C SER A 148 -26.52 -5.73 -4.23
N GLU A 149 -26.11 -6.28 -3.10
CA GLU A 149 -26.99 -6.59 -1.95
C GLU A 149 -27.50 -5.33 -1.26
N LYS A 150 -26.66 -4.28 -1.14
CA LYS A 150 -27.02 -3.00 -0.50
C LYS A 150 -27.82 -2.09 -1.41
N ASP A 151 -27.59 -2.13 -2.69
CA ASP A 151 -28.19 -1.28 -3.73
C ASP A 151 -28.50 -2.11 -4.97
N SER A 152 -29.55 -2.91 -4.87
CA SER A 152 -29.99 -3.82 -5.93
C SER A 152 -30.42 -3.11 -7.22
N SER A 153 -30.80 -1.84 -7.12
CA SER A 153 -31.19 -1.02 -8.29
C SER A 153 -30.01 -0.71 -9.23
N ASN A 154 -28.79 -0.72 -8.72
CA ASN A 154 -27.57 -0.48 -9.48
C ASN A 154 -26.73 -1.76 -9.70
N LYS A 155 -27.30 -2.95 -9.49
CA LYS A 155 -26.60 -4.23 -9.64
C LYS A 155 -25.91 -4.38 -10.98
N ASP A 156 -26.62 -4.16 -12.09
CA ASP A 156 -26.09 -4.29 -13.46
C ASP A 156 -24.94 -3.30 -13.71
N PHE A 157 -24.98 -2.12 -13.08
CA PHE A 157 -23.91 -1.13 -13.15
C PHE A 157 -22.63 -1.67 -12.48
N TYR A 158 -22.75 -2.23 -11.26
CA TYR A 158 -21.61 -2.80 -10.54
C TYR A 158 -21.02 -4.02 -11.26
N GLU A 159 -21.87 -4.92 -11.76
CA GLU A 159 -21.43 -6.11 -12.51
C GLU A 159 -20.68 -5.73 -13.79
N LYS A 160 -21.19 -4.76 -14.55
CA LYS A 160 -20.52 -4.24 -15.74
C LYS A 160 -19.16 -3.63 -15.41
N ASN A 161 -19.07 -2.85 -14.33
CA ASN A 161 -17.82 -2.23 -13.90
C ASN A 161 -16.80 -3.29 -13.46
N ARG A 162 -17.23 -4.32 -12.72
CA ARG A 162 -16.41 -5.47 -12.34
C ARG A 162 -15.84 -6.15 -13.60
N ASP A 163 -16.66 -6.45 -14.56
CA ASP A 163 -16.22 -7.15 -15.77
C ASP A 163 -15.22 -6.31 -16.57
N ASN A 164 -15.43 -4.99 -16.65
CA ASN A 164 -14.46 -4.08 -17.26
C ASN A 164 -13.14 -4.06 -16.48
N TYR A 165 -13.19 -3.96 -15.14
CA TYR A 165 -12.00 -3.95 -14.29
C TYR A 165 -11.21 -5.27 -14.44
N LYS A 166 -11.89 -6.42 -14.38
CA LYS A 166 -11.26 -7.73 -14.58
C LYS A 166 -10.62 -7.89 -15.95
N LYS A 167 -11.22 -7.31 -17.01
CA LYS A 167 -10.60 -7.25 -18.33
C LYS A 167 -9.33 -6.43 -18.35
N GLU A 168 -9.27 -5.32 -17.62
CA GLU A 168 -8.04 -4.53 -17.50
C GLU A 168 -6.98 -5.29 -16.69
N LEU A 169 -7.38 -5.98 -15.59
CA LEU A 169 -6.47 -6.83 -14.79
C LEU A 169 -5.83 -7.95 -15.63
N SER A 170 -6.53 -8.47 -16.64
CA SER A 170 -5.96 -9.54 -17.49
C SER A 170 -4.67 -9.14 -18.18
N LYS A 171 -4.45 -7.84 -18.43
CA LYS A 171 -3.20 -7.32 -18.99
C LYS A 171 -1.97 -7.66 -18.13
N ILE A 172 -2.14 -7.67 -16.80
CA ILE A 172 -1.07 -8.06 -15.87
C ILE A 172 -0.78 -9.55 -16.02
N THR A 173 -1.83 -10.39 -16.03
CA THR A 173 -1.68 -11.84 -16.20
C THR A 173 -1.05 -12.20 -17.55
N ASP A 174 -1.48 -11.52 -18.62
CA ASP A 174 -0.93 -11.69 -19.96
C ASP A 174 0.56 -11.31 -19.98
N LYS A 175 0.93 -10.20 -19.31
CA LYS A 175 2.30 -9.76 -19.19
C LYS A 175 3.16 -10.78 -18.44
N ILE A 176 2.70 -11.26 -17.27
CA ILE A 176 3.38 -12.32 -16.50
C ILE A 176 3.60 -13.55 -17.38
N ASN A 177 2.55 -14.01 -18.07
CA ASN A 177 2.66 -15.19 -18.95
C ASN A 177 3.68 -14.99 -20.08
N SER A 178 3.77 -13.79 -20.65
CA SER A 178 4.76 -13.47 -21.70
C SER A 178 6.22 -13.51 -21.21
N LEU A 179 6.44 -13.35 -19.91
CA LEU A 179 7.78 -13.34 -19.30
C LEU A 179 8.22 -14.71 -18.79
N LYS A 180 7.30 -15.65 -18.58
CA LYS A 180 7.58 -16.96 -17.96
C LYS A 180 8.76 -17.71 -18.60
N ASP A 181 8.79 -17.83 -19.91
CA ASP A 181 9.84 -18.60 -20.59
C ASP A 181 11.24 -18.03 -20.34
N LYS A 182 11.35 -16.70 -20.19
CA LYS A 182 12.62 -16.00 -19.92
C LYS A 182 13.01 -16.00 -18.45
N ALA A 183 12.01 -16.01 -17.55
CA ALA A 183 12.19 -15.88 -16.11
C ALA A 183 12.35 -17.24 -15.41
N ASN A 184 11.67 -18.28 -15.93
CA ASN A 184 11.58 -19.59 -15.31
C ASN A 184 12.96 -20.17 -14.94
N GLY A 185 13.09 -20.58 -13.70
CA GLY A 185 14.30 -21.19 -13.15
C GLY A 185 15.43 -20.25 -12.80
N LYS A 186 15.32 -18.94 -13.10
CA LYS A 186 16.30 -17.93 -12.66
C LYS A 186 16.24 -17.74 -11.15
N TYR A 187 17.41 -17.63 -10.52
CA TYR A 187 17.49 -17.31 -9.11
C TYR A 187 17.43 -15.80 -8.89
N VAL A 188 16.54 -15.40 -7.99
CA VAL A 188 16.27 -14.00 -7.65
C VAL A 188 16.56 -13.79 -6.17
N LEU A 189 17.16 -12.64 -5.83
CA LEU A 189 17.23 -12.13 -4.47
C LEU A 189 16.14 -11.10 -4.32
N THR A 190 15.25 -11.25 -3.34
CA THR A 190 14.30 -10.25 -2.88
C THR A 190 14.82 -9.65 -1.57
N THR A 191 14.84 -8.33 -1.44
CA THR A 191 15.32 -7.68 -0.20
C THR A 191 14.35 -7.84 0.94
N GLU A 192 13.06 -8.01 0.60
CA GLU A 192 11.93 -8.34 1.47
C GLU A 192 10.97 -9.28 0.74
N PRO A 193 9.98 -9.90 1.40
CA PRO A 193 9.04 -10.83 0.76
C PRO A 193 8.05 -10.17 -0.22
N VAL A 194 8.13 -8.85 -0.42
CA VAL A 194 7.19 -8.01 -1.17
C VAL A 194 6.84 -8.57 -2.55
N PHE A 195 7.84 -9.03 -3.30
CA PHE A 195 7.66 -9.47 -4.69
C PHE A 195 7.57 -11.00 -4.87
N GLU A 196 7.48 -11.78 -3.81
CA GLU A 196 7.57 -13.25 -3.88
C GLU A 196 6.42 -13.88 -4.69
N TYR A 197 5.18 -13.38 -4.58
CA TYR A 197 4.09 -13.87 -5.43
C TYR A 197 4.34 -13.67 -6.92
N ALA A 198 5.02 -12.59 -7.30
CA ALA A 198 5.43 -12.37 -8.68
C ALA A 198 6.58 -13.30 -9.09
N VAL A 199 7.56 -13.52 -8.22
CA VAL A 199 8.67 -14.49 -8.40
C VAL A 199 8.10 -15.89 -8.66
N ASP A 200 7.15 -16.33 -7.84
CA ASP A 200 6.49 -17.63 -8.00
C ASP A 200 5.67 -17.71 -9.28
N SER A 201 4.89 -16.67 -9.59
CA SER A 201 4.05 -16.59 -10.80
C SER A 201 4.89 -16.64 -12.09
N LEU A 202 6.13 -16.15 -12.04
CA LEU A 202 7.08 -16.17 -13.15
C LEU A 202 7.88 -17.48 -13.24
N GLY A 203 7.79 -18.36 -12.23
CA GLY A 203 8.59 -19.59 -12.14
C GLY A 203 10.05 -19.35 -11.79
N CYS A 204 10.38 -18.19 -11.22
CA CYS A 204 11.68 -17.90 -10.66
C CYS A 204 11.93 -18.72 -9.39
N LYS A 205 13.16 -18.68 -8.88
CA LYS A 205 13.57 -19.41 -7.67
C LYS A 205 14.23 -18.47 -6.69
N THR A 206 14.05 -18.75 -5.41
CA THR A 206 14.78 -18.13 -4.30
C THR A 206 15.52 -19.21 -3.54
N THR A 207 16.68 -18.87 -2.94
CA THR A 207 17.39 -19.79 -2.03
C THR A 207 16.88 -19.63 -0.61
N ASP A 208 17.10 -20.61 0.26
CA ASP A 208 16.71 -20.53 1.66
C ASP A 208 17.37 -19.34 2.37
N GLN A 209 18.62 -19.00 2.00
CA GLN A 209 19.34 -17.86 2.54
C GLN A 209 18.68 -16.54 2.14
N VAL A 210 18.20 -16.43 0.91
CA VAL A 210 17.47 -15.25 0.42
C VAL A 210 16.15 -15.10 1.19
N LYS A 211 15.40 -16.17 1.39
CA LYS A 211 14.14 -16.13 2.18
C LYS A 211 14.38 -15.66 3.61
N LYS A 212 15.44 -16.16 4.25
CA LYS A 212 15.82 -15.72 5.60
C LYS A 212 16.28 -14.25 5.64
N LEU A 213 17.01 -13.80 4.61
CA LEU A 213 17.38 -12.38 4.48
C LEU A 213 16.11 -11.52 4.38
N ALA A 214 15.22 -11.86 3.45
CA ALA A 214 14.00 -11.10 3.19
C ALA A 214 13.13 -10.98 4.46
N GLN A 215 12.93 -12.10 5.16
CA GLN A 215 12.18 -12.12 6.42
C GLN A 215 12.90 -11.29 7.51
N ALA A 216 14.22 -11.42 7.66
CA ALA A 216 14.96 -10.65 8.66
C ALA A 216 14.87 -9.15 8.38
N THR A 217 14.95 -8.73 7.11
CA THR A 217 14.82 -7.31 6.72
C THR A 217 13.43 -6.77 7.05
N GLU A 218 12.36 -7.50 6.72
CA GLU A 218 10.98 -7.14 7.03
C GLU A 218 10.73 -6.99 8.55
N GLU A 219 11.35 -7.86 9.35
CA GLU A 219 11.28 -7.81 10.81
C GLU A 219 12.22 -6.77 11.45
N GLY A 220 12.98 -5.99 10.66
CA GLY A 220 13.98 -5.05 11.15
C GLY A 220 15.18 -5.72 11.84
N ASN A 221 15.44 -7.00 11.55
CA ASN A 221 16.52 -7.80 12.12
C ASN A 221 17.71 -7.93 11.17
N ASP A 222 18.91 -8.11 11.73
CA ASP A 222 20.08 -8.46 10.95
C ASP A 222 20.04 -9.93 10.49
N PRO A 223 20.35 -10.24 9.22
CA PRO A 223 20.46 -11.62 8.75
C PRO A 223 21.67 -12.33 9.40
N ALA A 224 21.58 -13.65 9.50
CA ALA A 224 22.68 -14.45 10.03
C ALA A 224 23.96 -14.27 9.18
N PRO A 225 25.15 -14.03 9.76
CA PRO A 225 26.39 -13.75 9.03
C PRO A 225 26.75 -14.84 8.00
N GLN A 226 26.45 -16.09 8.30
CA GLN A 226 26.69 -17.21 7.37
C GLN A 226 25.78 -17.18 6.15
N ASP A 227 24.49 -16.81 6.33
CA ASP A 227 23.55 -16.68 5.22
C ASP A 227 23.95 -15.50 4.33
N LEU A 228 24.32 -14.35 4.95
CA LEU A 228 24.84 -13.18 4.22
C LEU A 228 26.07 -13.51 3.39
N LYS A 229 27.05 -14.23 3.96
CA LYS A 229 28.23 -14.67 3.23
C LYS A 229 27.87 -15.54 2.01
N THR A 230 26.94 -16.47 2.17
CA THR A 230 26.48 -17.34 1.09
C THR A 230 25.79 -16.53 -0.01
N ILE A 231 24.96 -15.56 0.34
CA ILE A 231 24.29 -14.65 -0.62
C ILE A 231 25.33 -13.84 -1.40
N GLN A 232 26.35 -13.30 -0.74
CA GLN A 232 27.44 -12.58 -1.39
C GLN A 232 28.20 -13.46 -2.41
N GLU A 233 28.45 -14.74 -2.08
CA GLU A 233 29.06 -15.70 -3.00
C GLU A 233 28.13 -16.02 -4.19
N GLN A 234 26.83 -16.14 -3.96
CA GLN A 234 25.82 -16.34 -5.01
C GLN A 234 25.71 -15.14 -5.97
N ILE A 235 25.87 -13.91 -5.48
CA ILE A 235 25.96 -12.70 -6.32
C ILE A 235 27.25 -12.71 -7.16
N LYS A 236 28.42 -12.93 -6.53
CA LYS A 236 29.73 -12.96 -7.21
C LYS A 236 29.81 -14.04 -8.28
N SER A 237 29.24 -15.20 -8.04
CA SER A 237 29.18 -16.31 -9.00
C SER A 237 28.09 -16.15 -10.07
N LYS A 238 27.25 -15.11 -9.97
CA LYS A 238 26.08 -14.88 -10.83
C LYS A 238 25.06 -16.00 -10.79
N GLN A 239 25.02 -16.78 -9.70
CA GLN A 239 23.92 -17.69 -9.41
C GLN A 239 22.64 -16.88 -9.23
N ILE A 240 22.68 -15.78 -8.45
CA ILE A 240 21.62 -14.78 -8.41
C ILE A 240 21.70 -13.95 -9.69
N SER A 241 20.62 -13.98 -10.47
CA SER A 241 20.53 -13.34 -11.80
C SER A 241 19.89 -11.95 -11.74
N LEU A 242 19.22 -11.62 -10.63
CA LEU A 242 18.45 -10.41 -10.45
C LEU A 242 18.28 -10.14 -8.95
N ILE A 243 18.37 -8.87 -8.55
CA ILE A 243 17.90 -8.39 -7.25
C ILE A 243 16.57 -7.65 -7.44
N VAL A 244 15.58 -7.96 -6.62
CA VAL A 244 14.36 -7.16 -6.46
C VAL A 244 14.47 -6.41 -5.15
N ASN A 245 14.54 -5.08 -5.26
CA ASN A 245 14.75 -4.17 -4.16
C ASN A 245 13.43 -3.45 -3.81
N ASN A 246 12.93 -3.63 -2.58
CA ASN A 246 11.91 -2.75 -2.04
C ASN A 246 12.55 -1.41 -1.71
N VAL A 247 12.09 -0.32 -2.36
CA VAL A 247 12.68 1.02 -2.17
C VAL A 247 12.13 1.75 -0.95
N GLN A 248 11.14 1.19 -0.28
CA GLN A 248 10.51 1.76 0.92
C GLN A 248 11.20 1.29 2.21
N THR A 249 11.99 0.22 2.13
CA THR A 249 12.77 -0.30 3.26
C THR A 249 14.21 -0.49 2.84
N THR A 250 15.13 0.05 3.64
CA THR A 250 16.57 -0.12 3.42
C THR A 250 17.33 -0.21 4.73
N ASN A 251 18.47 -0.86 4.66
CA ASN A 251 19.47 -0.86 5.73
C ASN A 251 20.86 -1.04 5.11
N LYS A 252 21.89 -0.87 5.92
CA LYS A 252 23.29 -0.97 5.45
C LYS A 252 23.61 -2.31 4.78
N THR A 253 23.04 -3.41 5.25
CA THR A 253 23.26 -4.75 4.68
C THR A 253 22.67 -4.82 3.28
N ILE A 254 21.49 -4.31 3.05
CA ILE A 254 20.84 -4.28 1.72
C ILE A 254 21.62 -3.37 0.76
N GLU A 255 22.03 -2.18 1.19
CA GLU A 255 22.87 -1.27 0.39
C GLU A 255 24.17 -1.94 -0.06
N ASP A 256 24.86 -2.66 0.85
CA ASP A 256 26.09 -3.37 0.54
C ASP A 256 25.87 -4.52 -0.45
N LEU A 257 24.74 -5.25 -0.35
CA LEU A 257 24.36 -6.30 -1.31
C LEU A 257 24.06 -5.72 -2.70
N ILE A 258 23.35 -4.60 -2.78
CA ILE A 258 23.06 -3.90 -4.03
C ILE A 258 24.35 -3.39 -4.66
N SER A 259 25.22 -2.74 -3.89
CA SER A 259 26.54 -2.30 -4.37
C SER A 259 27.38 -3.46 -4.89
N LEU A 260 27.34 -4.62 -4.22
CA LEU A 260 28.03 -5.84 -4.67
C LEU A 260 27.42 -6.37 -5.98
N ALA A 261 26.09 -6.30 -6.13
CA ALA A 261 25.41 -6.71 -7.35
C ALA A 261 25.81 -5.83 -8.55
N GLU A 262 25.83 -4.51 -8.37
CA GLU A 262 26.26 -3.55 -9.39
C GLU A 262 27.71 -3.83 -9.85
N GLN A 263 28.64 -4.04 -8.90
CA GLN A 263 30.05 -4.40 -9.20
C GLN A 263 30.16 -5.69 -10.01
N ASN A 264 29.24 -6.64 -9.79
CA ASN A 264 29.23 -7.93 -10.50
C ASN A 264 28.28 -7.93 -11.70
N LYS A 265 27.67 -6.78 -12.05
CA LYS A 265 26.73 -6.63 -13.17
C LYS A 265 25.49 -7.55 -13.02
N VAL A 266 25.04 -7.75 -11.81
CA VAL A 266 23.74 -8.35 -11.51
C VAL A 266 22.72 -7.21 -11.51
N PRO A 267 21.68 -7.25 -12.36
CA PRO A 267 20.71 -6.17 -12.47
C PRO A 267 19.85 -6.05 -11.22
N VAL A 268 19.33 -4.85 -10.98
CA VAL A 268 18.40 -4.52 -9.89
C VAL A 268 17.07 -4.07 -10.48
N LEU A 269 15.97 -4.59 -9.96
CA LEU A 269 14.59 -4.13 -10.18
C LEU A 269 14.09 -3.47 -8.91
N ASN A 270 13.70 -2.20 -8.98
CA ASN A 270 13.10 -1.51 -7.85
C ASN A 270 11.58 -1.71 -7.84
N VAL A 271 11.03 -2.05 -6.69
CA VAL A 271 9.60 -2.25 -6.44
C VAL A 271 9.14 -1.43 -5.23
N THR A 272 7.84 -1.27 -5.06
CA THR A 272 7.23 -0.60 -3.91
C THR A 272 6.11 -1.45 -3.31
N GLU A 273 5.82 -1.26 -2.03
CA GLU A 273 4.70 -1.87 -1.33
C GLU A 273 3.40 -1.13 -1.56
N THR A 274 3.47 0.19 -1.66
CA THR A 274 2.31 1.03 -1.86
C THR A 274 2.29 1.58 -3.28
N GLN A 275 1.08 1.79 -3.79
CA GLN A 275 0.86 2.30 -5.14
C GLN A 275 1.36 3.73 -5.25
N PRO A 276 2.29 4.04 -6.20
CA PRO A 276 2.79 5.38 -6.41
C PRO A 276 1.70 6.38 -6.81
N ASP A 277 1.89 7.63 -6.38
CA ASP A 277 0.97 8.72 -6.69
C ASP A 277 0.77 8.89 -8.20
N GLY A 278 -0.48 9.12 -8.58
CA GLY A 278 -0.85 9.38 -9.98
C GLY A 278 -0.87 8.14 -10.88
N LYS A 279 -0.59 6.95 -10.36
CA LYS A 279 -0.70 5.69 -11.10
C LYS A 279 -1.92 4.89 -10.66
N THR A 280 -2.49 4.15 -11.59
CA THR A 280 -3.44 3.07 -11.24
C THR A 280 -2.68 1.81 -10.81
N TYR A 281 -3.37 0.89 -10.11
CA TYR A 281 -2.79 -0.40 -9.75
C TYR A 281 -2.26 -1.15 -10.98
N ILE A 282 -3.02 -1.12 -12.07
CA ILE A 282 -2.65 -1.81 -13.32
C ILE A 282 -1.41 -1.17 -13.95
N GLU A 283 -1.34 0.15 -14.01
CA GLU A 283 -0.16 0.87 -14.51
C GLU A 283 1.07 0.60 -13.66
N TRP A 284 0.93 0.63 -12.33
CA TRP A 284 1.99 0.32 -11.38
C TRP A 284 2.54 -1.09 -11.59
N MET A 285 1.67 -2.10 -11.64
CA MET A 285 2.10 -3.49 -11.89
C MET A 285 2.75 -3.65 -13.26
N LEU A 286 2.13 -3.14 -14.32
CA LEU A 286 2.66 -3.25 -15.68
C LEU A 286 4.00 -2.55 -15.84
N GLU A 287 4.23 -1.43 -15.17
CA GLU A 287 5.52 -0.74 -15.21
C GLU A 287 6.63 -1.61 -14.62
N GLN A 288 6.41 -2.22 -13.46
CA GLN A 288 7.39 -3.11 -12.83
C GLN A 288 7.68 -4.34 -13.71
N TYR A 289 6.66 -4.96 -14.29
CA TYR A 289 6.85 -6.08 -15.22
C TYR A 289 7.49 -5.66 -16.56
N ASN A 290 7.29 -4.44 -17.03
CA ASN A 290 7.99 -3.92 -18.22
C ASN A 290 9.48 -3.71 -17.94
N LYS A 291 9.84 -3.15 -16.79
CA LYS A 291 11.23 -3.03 -16.33
C LYS A 291 11.90 -4.40 -16.16
N LEU A 292 11.16 -5.35 -15.58
CA LEU A 292 11.63 -6.74 -15.50
C LEU A 292 11.86 -7.34 -16.88
N GLU A 293 11.00 -7.09 -17.88
CA GLU A 293 11.21 -7.54 -19.25
C GLU A 293 12.49 -6.99 -19.86
N GLU A 294 12.77 -5.70 -19.66
CA GLU A 294 14.02 -5.07 -20.13
C GLU A 294 15.24 -5.77 -19.53
N ILE A 295 15.21 -6.06 -18.23
CA ILE A 295 16.27 -6.81 -17.54
C ILE A 295 16.42 -8.22 -18.11
N LEU A 296 15.33 -8.95 -18.31
CA LEU A 296 15.32 -10.30 -18.86
C LEU A 296 15.82 -10.34 -20.31
N ASN A 297 15.72 -9.24 -21.05
CA ASN A 297 16.26 -9.06 -22.39
C ASN A 297 17.75 -8.58 -22.42
N GLY A 298 18.42 -8.52 -21.27
CA GLY A 298 19.85 -8.15 -21.15
C GLY A 298 20.08 -6.69 -20.77
N GLY A 299 19.06 -5.96 -20.31
CA GLY A 299 19.21 -4.62 -19.73
C GLY A 299 19.99 -4.65 -18.42
N SER A 300 20.63 -3.53 -18.08
CA SER A 300 21.48 -3.40 -16.89
C SER A 300 20.69 -3.31 -15.56
N GLY A 301 19.37 -3.22 -15.61
CA GLY A 301 18.56 -2.92 -14.44
C GLY A 301 18.54 -1.43 -14.10
N GLU A 302 17.98 -1.12 -12.95
CA GLU A 302 17.83 0.23 -12.43
C GLU A 302 18.95 0.52 -11.42
N LYS A 303 19.27 1.81 -11.23
CA LYS A 303 20.06 2.20 -10.07
C LYS A 303 19.17 2.06 -8.83
N ALA A 304 19.73 1.55 -7.76
CA ALA A 304 19.05 1.53 -6.48
C ALA A 304 18.79 2.97 -6.01
N TYR A 305 17.60 3.24 -5.55
CA TYR A 305 17.23 4.48 -4.86
C TYR A 305 16.28 4.15 -3.71
N HIS A 306 16.14 5.08 -2.79
CA HIS A 306 15.22 5.00 -1.67
C HIS A 306 14.21 6.13 -1.77
N VAL A 307 13.00 5.91 -1.27
CA VAL A 307 12.00 6.96 -1.13
C VAL A 307 12.38 7.78 0.10
N GLU A 308 12.76 9.06 -0.11
CA GLU A 308 13.07 9.97 1.00
C GLU A 308 11.85 10.06 1.93
N GLY A 309 12.07 9.82 3.21
CA GLY A 309 11.02 9.85 4.25
C GLY A 309 10.63 8.48 4.82
N ALA A 310 11.11 7.37 4.27
CA ALA A 310 10.85 6.03 4.82
C ALA A 310 11.67 5.72 6.09
N GLU A 311 12.69 6.53 6.43
CA GLU A 311 13.48 6.35 7.64
C GLU A 311 13.62 7.65 8.45
N GLU A 312 12.72 7.90 9.42
CA GLU A 312 13.06 8.59 10.66
C GLU A 312 12.67 7.71 11.86
N GLY A 313 13.25 6.52 11.94
CA GLY A 313 13.23 5.61 13.09
C GLY A 313 14.53 5.74 13.89
N HIS A 314 14.52 6.63 14.88
CA HIS A 314 15.32 6.64 16.13
C HIS A 314 16.73 6.03 16.10
N SER A 315 17.71 6.77 15.63
CA SER A 315 19.07 6.63 16.13
C SER A 315 19.17 7.35 17.49
N HIS A 316 19.09 6.61 18.58
CA HIS A 316 19.52 7.11 19.88
C HIS A 316 21.06 7.23 19.88
N ASP A 317 21.55 8.38 19.43
CA ASP A 317 22.93 8.79 19.64
C ASP A 317 23.12 9.10 21.12
N HIS A 318 23.66 8.14 21.88
CA HIS A 318 24.21 8.39 23.20
C HIS A 318 25.57 9.09 23.04
N GLY A 319 25.55 10.39 22.78
CA GLY A 319 26.69 11.25 22.86
C GLY A 319 27.23 11.26 24.28
N HIS A 320 28.29 10.51 24.54
CA HIS A 320 29.14 10.72 25.71
C HIS A 320 29.92 12.03 25.51
N GLU A 321 29.39 13.13 26.03
CA GLU A 321 30.19 14.34 26.27
C GLU A 321 31.19 14.03 27.37
N GLY A 322 32.45 13.94 27.00
CA GLY A 322 33.57 13.86 27.90
C GLY A 322 33.76 15.20 28.62
N HIS A 323 33.37 15.28 29.89
CA HIS A 323 33.76 16.37 30.74
C HIS A 323 35.23 16.19 31.19
N SER A 324 36.11 17.04 30.64
CA SER A 324 37.44 17.29 31.15
C SER A 324 37.34 18.04 32.47
N HIS A 325 37.64 17.38 33.59
CA HIS A 325 37.85 18.05 34.86
C HIS A 325 39.32 18.47 34.99
N GLU A 326 39.54 19.78 34.99
CA GLU A 326 40.77 20.41 35.48
C GLU A 326 40.92 20.16 36.99
N GLY A 327 42.17 19.88 37.36
CA GLY A 327 42.53 19.54 38.72
C GLY A 327 42.41 20.72 39.69
N HIS A 328 41.89 20.45 40.86
CA HIS A 328 42.14 21.25 42.05
C HIS A 328 42.71 20.33 43.13
N ASN A 329 43.99 20.63 43.41
CA ASN A 329 44.73 20.21 44.60
C ASN A 329 44.10 20.83 45.85
N HIS A 330 43.74 20.03 46.84
CA HIS A 330 43.65 20.47 48.23
C HIS A 330 44.15 19.36 49.14
N ASP A 331 45.25 19.71 49.80
CA ASP A 331 45.87 19.07 50.96
C ASP A 331 44.97 19.07 52.22
N HIS A 332 45.28 18.15 53.07
CA HIS A 332 45.13 18.09 54.58
C HIS A 332 43.96 17.28 55.14
N LYS A 333 44.29 16.35 55.78
CA LYS A 333 44.65 16.08 57.25
C LYS A 333 43.85 14.90 57.79
N ASP A 334 44.65 14.04 58.37
CA ASP A 334 44.32 12.94 59.30
C ASP A 334 43.31 13.32 60.37
N HIS A 335 42.40 12.44 60.66
CA HIS A 335 41.94 12.14 62.00
C HIS A 335 41.40 10.70 62.08
N ASP A 336 42.16 9.88 62.83
CA ASP A 336 41.69 8.65 63.41
C ASP A 336 40.48 8.92 64.31
N ASP A 337 39.54 8.00 64.34
CA ASP A 337 38.91 7.52 65.57
C ASP A 337 38.08 6.24 65.29
N GLU A 338 38.55 5.22 66.00
CA GLU A 338 37.82 3.97 66.23
C GLU A 338 36.48 4.21 66.92
N LYS A 339 35.51 3.38 66.60
CA LYS A 339 34.71 2.64 67.60
C LYS A 339 33.80 1.61 67.05
N GLU A 340 34.02 0.39 67.48
CA GLU A 340 33.07 -0.73 67.53
C GLU A 340 31.68 -0.32 68.01
N HIS A 341 30.61 -0.98 67.44
CA HIS A 341 29.70 -1.77 68.29
C HIS A 341 28.73 -2.62 67.47
N LYS A 342 28.70 -3.88 67.83
CA LYS A 342 27.72 -4.92 67.60
C LYS A 342 26.28 -4.44 67.82
N HIS A 343 25.35 -4.87 66.94
CA HIS A 343 24.25 -5.82 67.26
C HIS A 343 23.60 -6.28 65.95
#